data_8791ba6e2998ece24a18811f0a2d08ab
#
_entry.id   8791ba6e2998ece24a18811f0a2d08ab
#
_cell.length_a   1.000
_cell.length_b   1.000
_cell.length_c   1.000
_cell.angle_alpha   90.00
_cell.angle_beta   90.00
_cell.angle_gamma   90.00
#
_symmetry.space_group_name_H-M   'P 1'
#
loop_
_entity.id
_entity.type
_entity.pdbx_description
1 polymer ?
#
loop_
_entity_poly.entity_id
_entity_poly.type
_entity_poly.pdbx_seq_one_letter_code
_entity_poly.pdbx_strand_id
1 'polypeptide(L)'
;IHVMLHTRADRALLEHLHPDAVILAVGGRAVMPPVPGLGTSGAVQAVALLNAGLETAGTRVTILGGGSIGCELALELAALDRMVTVVELRDKLAANGNELYRQDLMLHLEQETRITLLTQTVCTGVTAQGCTVREKDGGTRVIPHDTFVIAAGLRADADAVEALYGVVPETYYVGDCKRAASITEATTEAYFLGASL
;
A
#
# COMPACT_ATOMS: atom_id res chain seq x y z
N ILE A 1 -10.88 13.91 -25.23
CA ILE A 1 -9.65 13.58 -24.48
C ILE A 1 -8.82 12.63 -25.34
N HIS A 2 -7.56 12.96 -25.55
CA HIS A 2 -6.60 12.08 -26.22
C HIS A 2 -5.84 11.25 -25.18
N VAL A 3 -5.85 9.92 -25.32
CA VAL A 3 -5.20 8.99 -24.39
C VAL A 3 -4.04 8.30 -25.10
N MET A 4 -2.86 8.36 -24.51
CA MET A 4 -1.63 7.75 -25.01
C MET A 4 -1.24 6.58 -24.09
N LEU A 5 -1.71 5.37 -24.40
CA LEU A 5 -1.35 4.16 -23.67
C LEU A 5 0.09 3.72 -24.01
N HIS A 6 0.72 2.96 -23.11
CA HIS A 6 2.09 2.47 -23.24
C HIS A 6 3.13 3.58 -23.52
N THR A 7 2.80 4.80 -23.13
CA THR A 7 3.65 5.97 -23.32
C THR A 7 4.07 6.50 -21.95
N ARG A 8 5.36 6.49 -21.69
CA ARG A 8 5.89 7.10 -20.47
C ARG A 8 5.93 8.61 -20.64
N ALA A 9 5.27 9.34 -19.76
CA ALA A 9 5.43 10.78 -19.67
C ALA A 9 6.78 11.10 -19.04
N ASP A 10 7.66 11.70 -19.82
CA ASP A 10 8.97 12.20 -19.37
C ASP A 10 9.14 13.66 -19.83
N ARG A 11 10.24 14.26 -19.42
CA ARG A 11 10.58 15.65 -19.78
C ARG A 11 10.57 15.87 -21.30
N ALA A 12 11.14 14.95 -22.08
CA ALA A 12 11.23 15.07 -23.53
C ALA A 12 9.86 15.08 -24.20
N LEU A 13 8.92 14.22 -23.71
CA LEU A 13 7.55 14.22 -24.19
C LEU A 13 6.84 15.53 -23.88
N LEU A 14 6.97 16.05 -22.65
CA LEU A 14 6.34 17.32 -22.27
C LEU A 14 6.91 18.50 -23.09
N GLU A 15 8.23 18.54 -23.29
CA GLU A 15 8.88 19.53 -24.14
C GLU A 15 8.42 19.42 -25.60
N HIS A 16 8.14 18.22 -26.12
CA HIS A 16 7.64 18.01 -27.47
C HIS A 16 6.17 18.43 -27.63
N LEU A 17 5.34 18.15 -26.63
CA LEU A 17 3.89 18.44 -26.68
C LEU A 17 3.56 19.93 -26.45
N HIS A 18 4.48 20.67 -25.83
CA HIS A 18 4.30 22.10 -25.50
C HIS A 18 2.95 22.42 -24.83
N PRO A 19 2.51 21.70 -23.79
CA PRO A 19 1.23 21.99 -23.15
C PRO A 19 1.26 23.32 -22.40
N ASP A 20 0.14 24.01 -22.30
CA ASP A 20 0.00 25.25 -21.52
C ASP A 20 0.10 24.95 -20.01
N ALA A 21 -0.48 23.83 -19.56
CA ALA A 21 -0.42 23.37 -18.16
C ALA A 21 -0.21 21.86 -18.08
N VAL A 22 0.42 21.39 -17.01
CA VAL A 22 0.62 19.96 -16.70
C VAL A 22 0.03 19.63 -15.33
N ILE A 23 -0.80 18.59 -15.27
CA ILE A 23 -1.30 18.03 -14.03
C ILE A 23 -0.62 16.67 -13.82
N LEU A 24 0.20 16.57 -12.77
CA LEU A 24 0.87 15.34 -12.37
C LEU A 24 -0.06 14.54 -11.46
N ALA A 25 -0.45 13.35 -11.90
CA ALA A 25 -1.23 12.37 -11.14
C ALA A 25 -0.49 11.01 -11.14
N VAL A 26 0.81 11.04 -10.88
CA VAL A 26 1.73 9.90 -11.01
C VAL A 26 1.63 8.89 -9.86
N GLY A 27 0.71 9.10 -8.92
CA GLY A 27 0.45 8.17 -7.83
C GLY A 27 1.52 8.22 -6.74
N GLY A 28 1.53 7.17 -5.90
CA GLY A 28 2.48 7.01 -4.81
C GLY A 28 3.28 5.73 -4.95
N ARG A 29 4.27 5.56 -4.08
CA ARG A 29 5.05 4.32 -3.97
C ARG A 29 4.85 3.65 -2.62
N ALA A 30 4.95 2.32 -2.61
CA ALA A 30 4.82 1.53 -1.39
C ALA A 30 5.94 1.86 -0.39
N VAL A 31 5.56 1.94 0.88
CA VAL A 31 6.50 2.14 1.98
C VAL A 31 7.25 0.84 2.23
N MET A 32 8.58 0.93 2.31
CA MET A 32 9.44 -0.14 2.78
C MET A 32 9.85 0.19 4.23
N PRO A 33 9.28 -0.50 5.24
CA PRO A 33 9.65 -0.24 6.62
C PRO A 33 11.08 -0.72 6.91
N PRO A 34 11.80 -0.10 7.87
CA PRO A 34 13.17 -0.46 8.20
C PRO A 34 13.24 -1.72 9.08
N VAL A 35 12.72 -2.85 8.58
CA VAL A 35 12.77 -4.13 9.28
C VAL A 35 13.94 -4.96 8.75
N PRO A 36 14.83 -5.44 9.64
CA PRO A 36 15.95 -6.28 9.25
C PRO A 36 15.52 -7.52 8.46
N GLY A 37 16.22 -7.82 7.37
CA GLY A 37 15.97 -9.00 6.54
C GLY A 37 14.94 -8.80 5.42
N LEU A 38 14.17 -7.71 5.37
CA LEU A 38 13.17 -7.50 4.31
C LEU A 38 13.75 -7.58 2.91
N GLY A 39 14.94 -7.01 2.67
CA GLY A 39 15.58 -7.01 1.34
C GLY A 39 16.05 -8.38 0.86
N THR A 40 16.17 -9.36 1.74
CA THR A 40 16.70 -10.72 1.43
C THR A 40 15.69 -11.84 1.70
N SER A 41 14.53 -11.53 2.27
CA SER A 41 13.53 -12.52 2.70
C SER A 41 12.61 -13.02 1.57
N GLY A 42 12.64 -12.41 0.39
CA GLY A 42 11.64 -12.65 -0.64
C GLY A 42 10.29 -11.96 -0.36
N ALA A 43 10.26 -10.99 0.56
CA ALA A 43 9.05 -10.23 0.87
C ALA A 43 8.50 -9.50 -0.36
N VAL A 44 7.18 -9.52 -0.52
CA VAL A 44 6.48 -8.88 -1.65
C VAL A 44 5.62 -7.71 -1.16
N GLN A 45 5.50 -6.67 -1.97
CA GLN A 45 4.56 -5.59 -1.68
C GLN A 45 3.12 -6.04 -1.96
N ALA A 46 2.15 -5.59 -1.16
CA ALA A 46 0.73 -5.95 -1.31
C ALA A 46 0.23 -5.69 -2.74
N VAL A 47 0.54 -4.53 -3.32
CA VAL A 47 0.16 -4.19 -4.70
C VAL A 47 0.82 -5.13 -5.72
N ALA A 48 2.06 -5.54 -5.49
CA ALA A 48 2.75 -6.48 -6.38
C ALA A 48 2.10 -7.87 -6.35
N LEU A 49 1.68 -8.35 -5.16
CA LEU A 49 0.95 -9.60 -5.01
C LEU A 49 -0.42 -9.54 -5.69
N LEU A 50 -1.17 -8.44 -5.52
CA LEU A 50 -2.45 -8.22 -6.20
C LEU A 50 -2.30 -8.29 -7.74
N ASN A 51 -1.26 -7.67 -8.27
CA ASN A 51 -0.99 -7.68 -9.72
C ASN A 51 -0.53 -9.05 -10.24
N ALA A 52 0.18 -9.83 -9.43
CA ALA A 52 0.65 -11.17 -9.80
C ALA A 52 -0.44 -12.25 -9.69
N GLY A 53 -1.51 -11.97 -8.94
CA GLY A 53 -2.56 -12.91 -8.57
C GLY A 53 -2.34 -13.51 -7.18
N LEU A 54 -3.39 -13.49 -6.37
CA LEU A 54 -3.34 -13.94 -4.96
C LEU A 54 -3.09 -15.44 -4.82
N GLU A 55 -3.40 -16.21 -5.83
CA GLU A 55 -3.14 -17.65 -5.93
C GLU A 55 -1.65 -17.98 -5.91
N THR A 56 -0.77 -17.03 -6.23
CA THR A 56 0.69 -17.18 -6.17
C THR A 56 1.23 -17.20 -4.74
N ALA A 57 0.43 -16.76 -3.76
CA ALA A 57 0.80 -16.80 -2.36
C ALA A 57 0.81 -18.24 -1.82
N GLY A 58 1.77 -18.54 -0.96
CA GLY A 58 1.84 -19.83 -0.25
C GLY A 58 0.69 -20.02 0.74
N THR A 59 0.66 -21.16 1.42
CA THR A 59 -0.43 -21.53 2.34
C THR A 59 -0.47 -20.64 3.58
N ARG A 60 0.70 -20.27 4.13
CA ARG A 60 0.82 -19.40 5.31
C ARG A 60 1.32 -18.03 4.87
N VAL A 61 0.50 -17.02 5.06
CA VAL A 61 0.83 -15.66 4.68
C VAL A 61 0.94 -14.78 5.92
N THR A 62 2.05 -14.06 6.04
CA THR A 62 2.18 -13.00 7.04
C THR A 62 2.11 -11.64 6.35
N ILE A 63 1.21 -10.78 6.81
CA ILE A 63 1.02 -9.41 6.30
C ILE A 63 1.57 -8.43 7.34
N LEU A 64 2.54 -7.62 6.97
CA LEU A 64 3.06 -6.53 7.79
C LEU A 64 2.32 -5.24 7.47
N GLY A 65 1.47 -4.82 8.38
CA GLY A 65 0.61 -3.65 8.30
C GLY A 65 -0.86 -4.00 8.24
N GLY A 66 -1.60 -3.56 9.25
CA GLY A 66 -3.06 -3.73 9.41
C GLY A 66 -3.85 -2.48 9.03
N GLY A 67 -3.40 -1.72 8.02
CA GLY A 67 -4.21 -0.70 7.35
C GLY A 67 -5.33 -1.34 6.52
N SER A 68 -6.17 -0.52 5.86
CA SER A 68 -7.29 -1.04 5.04
C SER A 68 -6.79 -2.07 4.01
N ILE A 69 -5.72 -1.77 3.27
CA ILE A 69 -5.14 -2.67 2.28
C ILE A 69 -4.74 -4.02 2.89
N GLY A 70 -4.06 -4.00 4.05
CA GLY A 70 -3.62 -5.24 4.70
C GLY A 70 -4.78 -6.07 5.23
N CYS A 71 -5.82 -5.43 5.73
CA CYS A 71 -7.04 -6.08 6.23
C CYS A 71 -7.88 -6.68 5.10
N GLU A 72 -8.09 -5.94 4.02
CA GLU A 72 -8.80 -6.42 2.82
C GLU A 72 -8.07 -7.60 2.18
N LEU A 73 -6.75 -7.45 2.01
CA LEU A 73 -5.92 -8.53 1.47
C LEU A 73 -5.96 -9.79 2.33
N ALA A 74 -6.06 -9.65 3.66
CA ALA A 74 -6.19 -10.79 4.56
C ALA A 74 -7.48 -11.58 4.31
N LEU A 75 -8.61 -10.89 4.11
CA LEU A 75 -9.89 -11.53 3.77
C LEU A 75 -9.84 -12.23 2.41
N GLU A 76 -9.30 -11.57 1.41
CA GLU A 76 -9.17 -12.15 0.06
C GLU A 76 -8.29 -13.40 0.06
N LEU A 77 -7.17 -13.39 0.79
CA LEU A 77 -6.30 -14.56 0.93
C LEU A 77 -6.98 -15.69 1.72
N ALA A 78 -7.72 -15.37 2.78
CA ALA A 78 -8.47 -16.35 3.55
C ALA A 78 -9.58 -17.01 2.71
N ALA A 79 -10.22 -16.25 1.81
CA ALA A 79 -11.19 -16.78 0.85
C ALA A 79 -10.57 -17.79 -0.14
N LEU A 80 -9.25 -17.74 -0.34
CA LEU A 80 -8.46 -18.71 -1.11
C LEU A 80 -7.84 -19.80 -0.22
N ASP A 81 -8.40 -20.05 0.95
CA ASP A 81 -7.93 -21.05 1.93
C ASP A 81 -6.51 -20.84 2.45
N ARG A 82 -6.02 -19.58 2.51
CA ARG A 82 -4.73 -19.27 3.12
C ARG A 82 -4.89 -19.00 4.61
N MET A 83 -3.90 -19.44 5.41
CA MET A 83 -3.77 -19.07 6.83
C MET A 83 -3.04 -17.74 6.91
N VAL A 84 -3.68 -16.69 7.37
CA VAL A 84 -3.16 -15.33 7.34
C VAL A 84 -2.87 -14.81 8.74
N THR A 85 -1.70 -14.22 8.94
CA THR A 85 -1.38 -13.46 10.15
C THR A 85 -1.12 -12.01 9.78
N VAL A 86 -1.92 -11.10 10.32
CA VAL A 86 -1.72 -9.66 10.18
C VAL A 86 -0.94 -9.15 11.39
N VAL A 87 0.20 -8.51 11.15
CA VAL A 87 1.04 -7.89 12.19
C VAL A 87 0.91 -6.37 12.08
N GLU A 88 0.34 -5.75 13.11
CA GLU A 88 0.11 -4.30 13.17
C GLU A 88 0.75 -3.70 14.42
N LEU A 89 1.52 -2.64 14.23
CA LEU A 89 2.19 -1.89 15.28
C LEU A 89 1.21 -1.14 16.19
N ARG A 90 0.16 -0.60 15.60
CA ARG A 90 -0.86 0.20 16.32
C ARG A 90 -1.84 -0.71 17.06
N ASP A 91 -2.63 -0.09 17.92
CA ASP A 91 -3.71 -0.75 18.66
C ASP A 91 -4.98 -0.98 17.82
N LYS A 92 -5.11 -0.27 16.69
CA LYS A 92 -6.28 -0.32 15.82
C LYS A 92 -5.93 -0.72 14.39
N LEU A 93 -6.72 -1.63 13.84
CA LEU A 93 -6.71 -1.99 12.43
C LEU A 93 -7.55 -1.01 11.60
N ALA A 94 -7.18 -0.82 10.34
CA ALA A 94 -7.83 0.05 9.37
C ALA A 94 -8.14 1.46 9.92
N ALA A 95 -7.27 2.00 10.77
CA ALA A 95 -7.54 3.20 11.57
C ALA A 95 -7.79 4.48 10.75
N ASN A 96 -7.35 4.53 9.51
CA ASN A 96 -7.50 5.70 8.63
C ASN A 96 -8.70 5.57 7.67
N GLY A 97 -9.46 4.48 7.75
CA GLY A 97 -10.65 4.25 6.92
C GLY A 97 -11.89 5.03 7.41
N ASN A 98 -12.92 5.10 6.55
CA ASN A 98 -14.25 5.54 6.97
C ASN A 98 -14.75 4.63 8.10
N GLU A 99 -15.30 5.21 9.17
CA GLU A 99 -15.66 4.45 10.37
C GLU A 99 -16.71 3.38 10.10
N LEU A 100 -17.71 3.67 9.27
CA LEU A 100 -18.75 2.70 8.93
C LEU A 100 -18.19 1.52 8.14
N TYR A 101 -17.35 1.80 7.16
CA TYR A 101 -16.63 0.78 6.39
C TYR A 101 -15.70 -0.04 7.29
N ARG A 102 -14.99 0.62 8.20
CA ARG A 102 -14.12 -0.04 9.16
C ARG A 102 -14.86 -1.02 10.06
N GLN A 103 -16.06 -0.64 10.56
CA GLN A 103 -16.88 -1.53 11.39
C GLN A 103 -17.24 -2.82 10.64
N ASP A 104 -17.68 -2.71 9.40
CA ASP A 104 -18.00 -3.85 8.55
C ASP A 104 -16.77 -4.72 8.27
N LEU A 105 -15.66 -4.12 7.92
CA LEU A 105 -14.39 -4.81 7.71
C LEU A 105 -13.93 -5.58 8.95
N MET A 106 -14.02 -4.98 10.14
CA MET A 106 -13.67 -5.62 11.40
C MET A 106 -14.57 -6.81 11.71
N LEU A 107 -15.88 -6.70 11.45
CA LEU A 107 -16.82 -7.78 11.64
C LEU A 107 -16.43 -9.02 10.81
N HIS A 108 -16.09 -8.83 9.53
CA HIS A 108 -15.66 -9.92 8.66
C HIS A 108 -14.31 -10.52 9.11
N LEU A 109 -13.36 -9.69 9.51
CA LEU A 109 -12.05 -10.16 10.00
C LEU A 109 -12.17 -10.99 11.29
N GLU A 110 -13.04 -10.60 12.21
CA GLU A 110 -13.27 -11.31 13.48
C GLU A 110 -14.01 -12.65 13.30
N GLN A 111 -14.82 -12.77 12.25
CA GLN A 111 -15.55 -14.00 11.92
C GLN A 111 -14.68 -15.00 11.16
N GLU A 112 -13.61 -14.57 10.51
CA GLU A 112 -12.76 -15.43 9.68
C GLU A 112 -11.71 -16.16 10.52
N THR A 113 -11.89 -17.45 10.70
CA THR A 113 -11.05 -18.29 11.56
C THR A 113 -9.64 -18.57 11.03
N ARG A 114 -9.42 -18.31 9.73
CA ARG A 114 -8.08 -18.44 9.09
C ARG A 114 -7.22 -17.21 9.29
N ILE A 115 -7.77 -16.13 9.87
CA ILE A 115 -7.04 -14.88 10.08
C ILE A 115 -6.67 -14.73 11.57
N THR A 116 -5.39 -14.48 11.82
CA THR A 116 -4.89 -14.09 13.13
C THR A 116 -4.49 -12.61 13.09
N LEU A 117 -5.06 -11.81 13.98
CA LEU A 117 -4.78 -10.38 14.09
C LEU A 117 -3.87 -10.11 15.28
N LEU A 118 -2.70 -9.54 15.03
CA LEU A 118 -1.71 -9.19 16.06
C LEU A 118 -1.53 -7.66 16.04
N THR A 119 -2.31 -6.97 16.86
CA THR A 119 -2.15 -5.53 17.11
C THR A 119 -1.09 -5.27 18.19
N GLN A 120 -0.60 -4.03 18.28
CA GLN A 120 0.45 -3.63 19.23
C GLN A 120 1.69 -4.54 19.17
N THR A 121 1.99 -5.03 17.95
CA THR A 121 3.02 -6.04 17.70
C THR A 121 4.02 -5.50 16.69
N VAL A 122 5.29 -5.53 17.05
CA VAL A 122 6.41 -5.03 16.25
C VAL A 122 7.08 -6.17 15.52
N CYS A 123 7.17 -6.12 14.19
CA CYS A 123 8.05 -7.00 13.44
C CYS A 123 9.50 -6.52 13.61
N THR A 124 10.35 -7.37 14.20
CA THR A 124 11.74 -7.05 14.52
C THR A 124 12.75 -7.68 13.57
N GLY A 125 12.30 -8.59 12.71
CA GLY A 125 13.15 -9.21 11.69
C GLY A 125 12.38 -10.18 10.82
N VAL A 126 12.84 -10.38 9.59
CA VAL A 126 12.21 -11.28 8.60
C VAL A 126 13.26 -12.14 7.93
N THR A 127 12.92 -13.40 7.72
CA THR A 127 13.66 -14.37 6.91
C THR A 127 12.74 -14.97 5.84
N ALA A 128 13.25 -15.84 4.98
CA ALA A 128 12.41 -16.52 3.99
C ALA A 128 11.39 -17.51 4.62
N GLN A 129 11.56 -17.93 5.86
CA GLN A 129 10.72 -18.94 6.52
C GLN A 129 9.87 -18.40 7.68
N GLY A 130 10.10 -17.17 8.13
CA GLY A 130 9.35 -16.60 9.24
C GLY A 130 9.76 -15.19 9.60
N CYS A 131 8.89 -14.50 10.34
CA CYS A 131 9.19 -13.20 10.90
C CYS A 131 9.24 -13.27 12.44
N THR A 132 10.17 -12.54 13.01
CA THR A 132 10.26 -12.36 14.45
C THR A 132 9.43 -11.16 14.85
N VAL A 133 8.53 -11.35 15.81
CA VAL A 133 7.68 -10.29 16.35
C VAL A 133 7.90 -10.12 17.83
N ARG A 134 7.71 -8.90 18.31
CA ARG A 134 7.65 -8.54 19.73
C ARG A 134 6.27 -8.01 20.03
N GLU A 135 5.56 -8.67 20.94
CA GLU A 135 4.22 -8.33 21.38
C GLU A 135 4.21 -7.24 22.45
N LYS A 136 3.04 -6.72 22.78
CA LYS A 136 2.85 -5.65 23.77
C LYS A 136 3.42 -5.98 25.16
N ASP A 137 3.32 -7.22 25.59
CA ASP A 137 3.85 -7.70 26.90
C ASP A 137 5.37 -7.86 26.91
N GLY A 138 6.04 -7.62 25.78
CA GLY A 138 7.48 -7.78 25.59
C GLY A 138 7.88 -9.18 25.13
N GLY A 139 6.94 -10.12 25.05
CA GLY A 139 7.18 -11.47 24.53
C GLY A 139 7.65 -11.43 23.07
N THR A 140 8.58 -12.30 22.74
CA THR A 140 9.11 -12.43 21.38
C THR A 140 8.85 -13.84 20.86
N ARG A 141 8.34 -13.94 19.64
CA ARG A 141 8.15 -15.23 18.95
C ARG A 141 8.39 -15.13 17.46
N VAL A 142 8.58 -16.28 16.84
CA VAL A 142 8.67 -16.38 15.37
C VAL A 142 7.32 -16.83 14.81
N ILE A 143 6.84 -16.13 13.79
CA ILE A 143 5.66 -16.50 13.01
C ILE A 143 6.15 -17.11 11.71
N PRO A 144 5.95 -18.43 11.50
CA PRO A 144 6.36 -19.08 10.27
C PRO A 144 5.45 -18.66 9.11
N HIS A 145 6.02 -18.46 7.93
CA HIS A 145 5.29 -18.14 6.72
C HIS A 145 5.94 -18.76 5.47
N ASP A 146 5.13 -18.88 4.44
CA ASP A 146 5.55 -19.26 3.08
C ASP A 146 5.60 -18.01 2.17
N THR A 147 4.83 -16.99 2.52
CA THR A 147 4.82 -15.67 1.85
C THR A 147 4.77 -14.56 2.90
N PHE A 148 5.64 -13.58 2.76
CA PHE A 148 5.62 -12.37 3.59
C PHE A 148 5.21 -11.17 2.75
N VAL A 149 4.14 -10.49 3.14
CA VAL A 149 3.57 -9.36 2.41
C VAL A 149 3.76 -8.06 3.17
N ILE A 150 4.20 -7.01 2.48
CA ILE A 150 4.36 -5.68 3.04
C ILE A 150 3.15 -4.84 2.63
N ALA A 151 2.32 -4.46 3.60
CA ALA A 151 1.16 -3.59 3.48
C ALA A 151 1.32 -2.33 4.37
N ALA A 152 2.55 -1.80 4.47
CA ALA A 152 2.91 -0.70 5.35
C ALA A 152 2.46 0.69 4.86
N GLY A 153 1.60 0.73 3.84
CA GLY A 153 1.03 1.94 3.27
C GLY A 153 1.76 2.46 2.03
N LEU A 154 1.27 3.59 1.55
CA LEU A 154 1.83 4.32 0.41
C LEU A 154 2.38 5.67 0.88
N ARG A 155 3.31 6.23 0.13
CA ARG A 155 3.79 7.61 0.28
C ARG A 155 3.89 8.28 -1.07
N ALA A 156 3.84 9.60 -1.10
CA ALA A 156 4.09 10.36 -2.32
C ALA A 156 5.44 9.95 -2.96
N ASP A 157 5.46 9.83 -4.27
CA ASP A 157 6.69 9.62 -5.04
C ASP A 157 7.29 10.98 -5.45
N ALA A 158 8.02 11.58 -4.51
CA ALA A 158 8.64 12.89 -4.73
C ALA A 158 9.59 12.91 -5.93
N ASP A 159 10.32 11.81 -6.15
CA ASP A 159 11.28 11.71 -7.25
C ASP A 159 10.56 11.74 -8.61
N ALA A 160 9.39 11.07 -8.71
CA ALA A 160 8.58 11.08 -9.92
C ALA A 160 7.95 12.46 -10.21
N VAL A 161 7.56 13.18 -9.14
CA VAL A 161 7.06 14.56 -9.26
C VAL A 161 8.19 15.50 -9.67
N GLU A 162 9.35 15.45 -9.00
CA GLU A 162 10.50 16.32 -9.24
C GLU A 162 11.03 16.18 -10.68
N ALA A 163 11.03 14.97 -11.23
CA ALA A 163 11.46 14.70 -12.59
C ALA A 163 10.66 15.48 -13.66
N LEU A 164 9.41 15.82 -13.37
CA LEU A 164 8.49 16.48 -14.31
C LEU A 164 8.09 17.90 -13.86
N TYR A 165 8.30 18.23 -12.59
CA TYR A 165 7.92 19.51 -12.04
C TYR A 165 8.72 20.65 -12.69
N GLY A 166 8.03 21.73 -13.06
CA GLY A 166 8.66 22.94 -13.64
C GLY A 166 9.19 22.77 -15.08
N VAL A 167 8.88 21.64 -15.76
CA VAL A 167 9.14 21.52 -17.22
C VAL A 167 8.26 22.49 -17.99
N VAL A 168 7.03 22.72 -17.50
CA VAL A 168 6.10 23.71 -17.99
C VAL A 168 5.85 24.71 -16.84
N PRO A 169 5.71 26.02 -17.12
CA PRO A 169 5.49 27.04 -16.09
C PRO A 169 4.28 26.73 -15.19
N GLU A 170 3.17 26.27 -15.76
CA GLU A 170 1.99 25.87 -15.03
C GLU A 170 2.00 24.35 -14.79
N THR A 171 2.62 23.95 -13.66
CA THR A 171 2.69 22.55 -13.26
C THR A 171 2.00 22.34 -11.92
N TYR A 172 1.02 21.46 -11.91
CA TYR A 172 0.21 21.09 -10.74
C TYR A 172 0.39 19.61 -10.40
N TYR A 173 0.06 19.19 -9.18
CA TYR A 173 0.05 17.78 -8.78
C TYR A 173 -1.11 17.48 -7.86
N VAL A 174 -1.73 16.28 -8.04
CA VAL A 174 -2.95 15.86 -7.34
C VAL A 174 -2.86 14.40 -6.90
N GLY A 175 -3.67 14.02 -5.93
CA GLY A 175 -3.77 12.65 -5.45
C GLY A 175 -2.51 12.18 -4.71
N ASP A 176 -2.21 10.88 -4.81
CA ASP A 176 -1.17 10.23 -4.00
C ASP A 176 0.25 10.74 -4.24
N CYS A 177 0.53 11.34 -5.39
CA CYS A 177 1.83 12.00 -5.62
C CYS A 177 2.00 13.29 -4.84
N LYS A 178 0.91 13.90 -4.36
CA LYS A 178 0.91 15.01 -3.43
C LYS A 178 0.90 14.51 -1.98
N ARG A 179 -0.03 13.63 -1.68
CA ARG A 179 -0.20 12.98 -0.38
C ARG A 179 -1.00 11.71 -0.55
N ALA A 180 -0.40 10.57 -0.23
CA ALA A 180 -1.13 9.30 -0.25
C ALA A 180 -2.33 9.35 0.71
N ALA A 181 -3.53 9.15 0.18
CA ALA A 181 -4.79 9.30 0.88
C ALA A 181 -5.88 8.39 0.28
N SER A 182 -7.14 8.81 0.26
CA SER A 182 -8.24 8.04 -0.31
C SER A 182 -8.57 8.49 -1.75
N ILE A 183 -9.37 7.66 -2.44
CA ILE A 183 -9.94 8.01 -3.76
C ILE A 183 -10.74 9.32 -3.67
N THR A 184 -11.45 9.53 -2.56
CA THR A 184 -12.26 10.75 -2.36
C THR A 184 -11.38 12.01 -2.39
N GLU A 185 -10.25 12.01 -1.67
CA GLU A 185 -9.32 13.14 -1.70
C GLU A 185 -8.74 13.35 -3.10
N ALA A 186 -8.27 12.28 -3.75
CA ALA A 186 -7.67 12.37 -5.08
C ALA A 186 -8.66 12.93 -6.12
N THR A 187 -9.90 12.45 -6.12
CA THR A 187 -10.94 12.93 -7.06
C THR A 187 -11.41 14.34 -6.74
N THR A 188 -11.50 14.69 -5.45
CA THR A 188 -11.87 16.05 -5.01
C THR A 188 -10.80 17.07 -5.41
N GLU A 189 -9.53 16.77 -5.17
CA GLU A 189 -8.41 17.63 -5.59
C GLU A 189 -8.40 17.82 -7.12
N ALA A 190 -8.56 16.73 -7.87
CA ALA A 190 -8.57 16.78 -9.33
C ALA A 190 -9.74 17.59 -9.88
N TYR A 191 -10.94 17.46 -9.27
CA TYR A 191 -12.12 18.22 -9.66
C TYR A 191 -11.92 19.72 -9.46
N PHE A 192 -11.49 20.13 -8.27
CA PHE A 192 -11.30 21.55 -7.99
C PHE A 192 -10.18 22.17 -8.81
N LEU A 193 -9.08 21.45 -9.00
CA LEU A 193 -8.01 21.92 -9.88
C LEU A 193 -8.50 22.08 -11.33
N GLY A 194 -9.17 21.06 -11.90
CA GLY A 194 -9.69 21.12 -13.28
C GLY A 194 -10.77 22.17 -13.48
N ALA A 195 -11.51 22.57 -12.42
CA ALA A 195 -12.49 23.64 -12.49
C ALA A 195 -11.85 25.06 -12.39
N SER A 196 -10.57 25.14 -11.99
CA SER A 196 -9.84 26.41 -11.86
C SER A 196 -8.92 26.73 -13.03
N LEU A 197 -8.65 25.76 -13.88
CA LEU A 197 -7.89 25.89 -15.14
C LEU A 197 -8.81 26.28 -16.31
#